data_4a150d06676eb854adcf99e4cb9efb89
#
_entry.id   4a150d06676eb854adcf99e4cb9efb89
#
_cell.length_a   1.000
_cell.length_b   1.000
_cell.length_c   1.000
_cell.angle_alpha   90.00
_cell.angle_beta   90.00
_cell.angle_gamma   90.00
#
_symmetry.space_group_name_H-M   'P 1'
#
loop_
_entity.id
_entity.type
_entity.pdbx_description
1 polymer ?
#
loop_
_entity_poly.entity_id
_entity_poly.type
_entity_poly.pdbx_seq_one_letter_code
_entity_poly.pdbx_strand_id
1 'polypeptide(L)'
;MEHIFGEMYRVPEKIRIPYFKVKILELLLCLDAMSIPQEESERPYFYKTQVEKVEAIKRFLAEHVAENFTQEELSSRFDIPMTPMKTCFRSVYGAAIGTWLKNYRMNLAAELLLREKGLSVSEIGGRVGYDSAGKFTGAFKKVMHLTPSEYRRERGTRYEE
;
A
#
# COMPACT_ATOMS: atom_id res chain seq x y z
N MET A 1 -4.23 -9.28 27.71
CA MET A 1 -4.50 -10.10 26.49
C MET A 1 -3.89 -11.51 26.55
N GLU A 2 -2.81 -11.74 27.24
CA GLU A 2 -2.19 -13.10 27.36
C GLU A 2 -3.04 -14.15 28.07
N HIS A 3 -3.95 -13.73 28.95
CA HIS A 3 -4.80 -14.66 29.73
C HIS A 3 -5.88 -15.36 28.89
N ILE A 4 -6.38 -14.70 27.83
CA ILE A 4 -7.53 -15.22 27.04
C ILE A 4 -7.11 -16.45 26.21
N PHE A 5 -5.86 -16.50 25.72
CA PHE A 5 -5.39 -17.58 24.88
C PHE A 5 -4.83 -18.77 25.67
N GLY A 6 -4.31 -18.54 26.88
CA GLY A 6 -3.73 -19.62 27.71
C GLY A 6 -4.72 -20.68 28.17
N GLU A 7 -5.99 -20.32 28.35
CA GLU A 7 -7.05 -21.23 28.77
C GLU A 7 -7.60 -22.10 27.64
N MET A 8 -7.46 -21.66 26.37
CA MET A 8 -8.03 -22.36 25.20
C MET A 8 -7.50 -23.79 25.02
N TYR A 9 -6.28 -24.08 25.46
CA TYR A 9 -5.66 -25.41 25.32
C TYR A 9 -5.98 -26.35 26.47
N ARG A 10 -6.61 -25.89 27.57
CA ARG A 10 -6.94 -26.70 28.74
C ARG A 10 -8.38 -27.22 28.76
N VAL A 11 -9.17 -26.91 27.76
CA VAL A 11 -10.59 -27.23 27.68
C VAL A 11 -10.80 -28.67 27.21
N PRO A 12 -11.62 -29.49 27.93
CA PRO A 12 -11.98 -30.83 27.51
C PRO A 12 -12.56 -30.86 26.08
N GLU A 13 -12.20 -31.88 25.31
CA GLU A 13 -12.54 -31.98 23.90
C GLU A 13 -14.04 -31.88 23.61
N LYS A 14 -14.87 -32.48 24.48
CA LYS A 14 -16.35 -32.45 24.37
C LYS A 14 -16.98 -31.07 24.33
N ILE A 15 -16.37 -30.07 24.97
CA ILE A 15 -16.89 -28.70 25.07
C ILE A 15 -16.03 -27.68 24.36
N ARG A 16 -14.97 -28.11 23.66
CA ARG A 16 -14.01 -27.22 23.01
C ARG A 16 -14.66 -26.31 21.96
N ILE A 17 -15.51 -26.86 21.10
CA ILE A 17 -16.20 -26.08 20.06
C ILE A 17 -17.15 -25.03 20.65
N PRO A 18 -18.10 -25.38 21.55
CA PRO A 18 -18.95 -24.37 22.18
C PRO A 18 -18.16 -23.37 23.02
N TYR A 19 -17.08 -23.78 23.69
CA TYR A 19 -16.21 -22.87 24.43
C TYR A 19 -15.57 -21.82 23.49
N PHE A 20 -15.02 -22.26 22.36
CA PHE A 20 -14.43 -21.33 21.36
C PHE A 20 -15.46 -20.33 20.80
N LYS A 21 -16.70 -20.77 20.57
CA LYS A 21 -17.78 -19.86 20.13
C LYS A 21 -18.04 -18.75 21.17
N VAL A 22 -18.08 -19.10 22.45
CA VAL A 22 -18.25 -18.12 23.53
C VAL A 22 -17.04 -17.19 23.62
N LYS A 23 -15.81 -17.70 23.51
CA LYS A 23 -14.60 -16.88 23.55
C LYS A 23 -14.46 -15.94 22.34
N ILE A 24 -14.90 -16.37 21.18
CA ILE A 24 -14.97 -15.48 19.99
C ILE A 24 -15.99 -14.37 20.23
N LEU A 25 -17.17 -14.71 20.80
CA LEU A 25 -18.19 -13.71 21.12
C LEU A 25 -17.68 -12.72 22.18
N GLU A 26 -17.02 -13.20 23.22
CA GLU A 26 -16.38 -12.38 24.26
C GLU A 26 -15.34 -11.42 23.63
N LEU A 27 -14.49 -11.93 22.72
CA LEU A 27 -13.51 -11.12 22.01
C LEU A 27 -14.19 -10.04 21.16
N LEU A 28 -15.25 -10.38 20.43
CA LEU A 28 -16.01 -9.43 19.63
C LEU A 28 -16.66 -8.35 20.50
N LEU A 29 -17.24 -8.73 21.65
CA LEU A 29 -17.80 -7.78 22.61
C LEU A 29 -16.71 -6.89 23.24
N CYS A 30 -15.53 -7.44 23.53
CA CYS A 30 -14.40 -6.65 24.01
C CYS A 30 -13.89 -5.67 22.93
N LEU A 31 -13.86 -6.07 21.67
CA LEU A 31 -13.49 -5.20 20.55
C LEU A 31 -14.55 -4.10 20.33
N ASP A 32 -15.82 -4.41 20.50
CA ASP A 32 -16.92 -3.44 20.41
C ASP A 32 -16.92 -2.47 21.61
N ALA A 33 -16.62 -2.99 22.81
CA ALA A 33 -16.48 -2.19 24.04
C ALA A 33 -15.15 -1.40 24.11
N MET A 34 -14.10 -1.88 23.43
CA MET A 34 -12.95 -1.05 23.10
C MET A 34 -13.45 -0.06 22.04
N SER A 35 -14.13 0.99 22.52
CA SER A 35 -14.32 2.19 21.72
C SER A 35 -12.93 2.58 21.22
N ILE A 36 -12.54 2.08 20.05
CA ILE A 36 -11.55 2.80 19.25
C ILE A 36 -12.16 4.19 19.27
N PRO A 37 -11.46 5.22 19.78
CA PRO A 37 -11.93 6.57 19.60
C PRO A 37 -12.15 6.64 18.09
N GLN A 38 -13.39 6.51 17.65
CA GLN A 38 -13.75 7.15 16.42
C GLN A 38 -13.43 8.59 16.75
N GLU A 39 -12.19 9.00 16.43
CA GLU A 39 -12.11 10.28 15.81
C GLU A 39 -13.15 10.15 14.70
N GLU A 40 -14.33 10.64 14.96
CA GLU A 40 -15.24 11.23 14.00
C GLU A 40 -14.51 12.45 13.40
N SER A 41 -13.28 12.25 13.01
CA SER A 41 -12.70 12.88 11.87
C SER A 41 -13.68 12.51 10.78
N GLU A 42 -14.50 13.47 10.41
CA GLU A 42 -15.41 13.48 9.27
C GLU A 42 -14.71 12.75 8.10
N ARG A 43 -14.78 11.40 8.09
CA ARG A 43 -14.36 10.66 6.90
C ARG A 43 -15.39 11.04 5.87
N PRO A 44 -15.02 11.81 4.87
CA PRO A 44 -16.00 12.27 3.89
C PRO A 44 -16.67 11.01 3.35
N TYR A 45 -18.01 10.98 3.44
CA TYR A 45 -18.80 9.90 2.87
C TYR A 45 -18.62 9.95 1.35
N PHE A 46 -17.96 8.94 0.81
CA PHE A 46 -17.80 8.83 -0.64
C PHE A 46 -18.85 7.89 -1.20
N TYR A 47 -19.49 8.31 -2.28
CA TYR A 47 -20.37 7.42 -3.02
C TYR A 47 -19.56 6.23 -3.55
N LYS A 48 -20.18 5.04 -3.58
CA LYS A 48 -19.57 3.83 -4.12
C LYS A 48 -18.93 4.05 -5.49
N THR A 49 -19.60 4.82 -6.35
CA THR A 49 -19.09 5.20 -7.68
C THR A 49 -17.80 6.00 -7.64
N GLN A 50 -17.58 6.83 -6.62
CA GLN A 50 -16.32 7.58 -6.46
C GLN A 50 -15.18 6.64 -6.04
N VAL A 51 -15.46 5.69 -5.16
CA VAL A 51 -14.48 4.66 -4.76
C VAL A 51 -14.09 3.80 -5.96
N GLU A 52 -15.05 3.33 -6.74
CA GLU A 52 -14.80 2.54 -7.96
C GLU A 52 -13.95 3.32 -8.98
N LYS A 53 -14.20 4.64 -9.15
CA LYS A 53 -13.41 5.51 -10.02
C LYS A 53 -11.97 5.68 -9.52
N VAL A 54 -11.73 5.87 -8.23
CA VAL A 54 -10.35 5.99 -7.72
C VAL A 54 -9.61 4.66 -7.71
N GLU A 55 -10.29 3.53 -7.58
CA GLU A 55 -9.72 2.20 -7.79
C GLU A 55 -9.30 2.00 -9.24
N ALA A 56 -10.11 2.43 -10.20
CA ALA A 56 -9.78 2.41 -11.61
C ALA A 56 -8.56 3.31 -11.93
N ILE A 57 -8.49 4.50 -11.33
CA ILE A 57 -7.32 5.39 -11.42
C ILE A 57 -6.06 4.70 -10.92
N LYS A 58 -6.11 4.08 -9.73
CA LYS A 58 -4.96 3.36 -9.17
C LYS A 58 -4.47 2.26 -10.10
N ARG A 59 -5.38 1.45 -10.64
CA ARG A 59 -5.07 0.36 -11.58
C ARG A 59 -4.42 0.89 -12.84
N PHE A 60 -5.03 1.92 -13.44
CA PHE A 60 -4.50 2.59 -14.61
C PHE A 60 -3.07 3.12 -14.40
N LEU A 61 -2.81 3.80 -13.28
CA LEU A 61 -1.48 4.30 -12.95
C LEU A 61 -0.45 3.19 -12.74
N ALA A 62 -0.86 2.04 -12.21
CA ALA A 62 0.01 0.87 -12.05
C ALA A 62 0.37 0.23 -13.40
N GLU A 63 -0.60 0.15 -14.33
CA GLU A 63 -0.39 -0.36 -15.69
C GLU A 63 0.47 0.57 -16.55
N HIS A 64 0.39 1.89 -16.31
CA HIS A 64 1.12 2.93 -17.04
C HIS A 64 2.21 3.57 -16.15
N VAL A 65 2.92 2.75 -15.40
CA VAL A 65 3.86 3.20 -14.36
C VAL A 65 4.96 4.13 -14.86
N ALA A 66 5.41 3.97 -16.11
CA ALA A 66 6.45 4.81 -16.71
C ALA A 66 5.91 6.18 -17.18
N GLU A 67 4.61 6.33 -17.32
CA GLU A 67 3.99 7.54 -17.86
C GLU A 67 3.65 8.54 -16.76
N ASN A 68 3.62 9.82 -17.11
CA ASN A 68 3.24 10.88 -16.20
C ASN A 68 1.88 11.45 -16.62
N PHE A 69 0.95 11.48 -15.70
CA PHE A 69 -0.39 12.04 -15.89
C PHE A 69 -0.61 13.20 -14.95
N THR A 70 -1.19 14.27 -15.47
CA THR A 70 -1.66 15.38 -14.66
C THR A 70 -2.95 15.00 -13.94
N GLN A 71 -3.29 15.74 -12.89
CA GLN A 71 -4.55 15.50 -12.17
C GLN A 71 -5.78 15.86 -13.02
N GLU A 72 -5.63 16.82 -13.92
CA GLU A 72 -6.63 17.24 -14.89
C GLU A 72 -6.94 16.11 -15.89
N GLU A 73 -5.90 15.47 -16.43
CA GLU A 73 -6.04 14.31 -17.32
C GLU A 73 -6.74 13.14 -16.63
N LEU A 74 -6.35 12.82 -15.40
CA LEU A 74 -6.99 11.75 -14.61
C LEU A 74 -8.46 12.11 -14.30
N SER A 75 -8.73 13.34 -13.89
CA SER A 75 -10.08 13.84 -13.63
C SER A 75 -10.98 13.73 -14.85
N SER A 76 -10.49 14.15 -16.01
CA SER A 76 -11.22 14.09 -17.30
C SER A 76 -11.42 12.63 -17.74
N ARG A 77 -10.37 11.81 -17.69
CA ARG A 77 -10.40 10.43 -18.17
C ARG A 77 -11.35 9.52 -17.38
N PHE A 78 -11.45 9.74 -16.07
CA PHE A 78 -12.28 8.93 -15.19
C PHE A 78 -13.61 9.62 -14.81
N ASP A 79 -13.90 10.76 -15.42
CA ASP A 79 -15.12 11.52 -15.17
C ASP A 79 -15.39 11.71 -13.66
N ILE A 80 -14.38 12.19 -12.94
CA ILE A 80 -14.45 12.50 -11.52
C ILE A 80 -13.83 13.87 -11.25
N PRO A 81 -14.57 14.84 -10.65
CA PRO A 81 -14.01 16.15 -10.36
C PRO A 81 -12.76 16.06 -9.49
N MET A 82 -11.78 16.95 -9.72
CA MET A 82 -10.46 16.88 -9.07
C MET A 82 -10.51 16.85 -7.54
N THR A 83 -11.37 17.65 -6.92
CA THR A 83 -11.46 17.71 -5.45
C THR A 83 -11.98 16.39 -4.85
N PRO A 84 -13.13 15.84 -5.27
CA PRO A 84 -13.57 14.50 -4.87
C PRO A 84 -12.53 13.42 -5.17
N MET A 85 -11.89 13.45 -6.34
CA MET A 85 -10.84 12.49 -6.72
C MET A 85 -9.70 12.47 -5.71
N LYS A 86 -9.13 13.64 -5.39
CA LYS A 86 -8.01 13.78 -4.45
C LYS A 86 -8.40 13.33 -3.04
N THR A 87 -9.54 13.77 -2.57
CA THR A 87 -10.01 13.48 -1.21
C THR A 87 -10.35 12.00 -1.05
N CYS A 88 -11.09 11.43 -2.01
CA CYS A 88 -11.44 10.02 -2.02
C CYS A 88 -10.20 9.14 -2.14
N PHE A 89 -9.28 9.44 -3.07
CA PHE A 89 -8.05 8.66 -3.24
C PHE A 89 -7.20 8.66 -1.97
N ARG A 90 -7.03 9.83 -1.34
CA ARG A 90 -6.29 9.95 -0.07
C ARG A 90 -6.97 9.18 1.06
N SER A 91 -8.29 9.22 1.15
CA SER A 91 -9.04 8.49 2.18
C SER A 91 -8.94 6.97 1.99
N VAL A 92 -9.03 6.48 0.74
CA VAL A 92 -8.98 5.04 0.43
C VAL A 92 -7.56 4.48 0.55
N TYR A 93 -6.55 5.22 0.06
CA TYR A 93 -5.16 4.71 -0.04
C TYR A 93 -4.17 5.34 0.95
N GLY A 94 -4.62 6.20 1.84
CA GLY A 94 -3.80 6.84 2.88
C GLY A 94 -2.78 7.87 2.37
N ALA A 95 -2.72 8.13 1.06
CA ALA A 95 -1.74 9.02 0.45
C ALA A 95 -2.32 9.77 -0.76
N ALA A 96 -1.79 10.95 -1.06
CA ALA A 96 -2.09 11.65 -2.31
C ALA A 96 -1.61 10.84 -3.53
N ILE A 97 -2.31 10.97 -4.67
CA ILE A 97 -2.05 10.22 -5.91
C ILE A 97 -0.56 10.24 -6.29
N GLY A 98 0.09 11.41 -6.32
CA GLY A 98 1.50 11.52 -6.68
C GLY A 98 2.44 10.86 -5.68
N THR A 99 2.13 10.90 -4.39
CA THR A 99 2.91 10.21 -3.35
C THR A 99 2.76 8.70 -3.47
N TRP A 100 1.53 8.23 -3.68
CA TRP A 100 1.25 6.82 -3.91
C TRP A 100 1.99 6.30 -5.14
N LEU A 101 1.90 6.98 -6.29
CA LEU A 101 2.57 6.59 -7.52
C LEU A 101 4.10 6.57 -7.36
N LYS A 102 4.67 7.59 -6.70
CA LYS A 102 6.10 7.63 -6.39
C LYS A 102 6.53 6.40 -5.57
N ASN A 103 5.81 6.07 -4.51
CA ASN A 103 6.14 4.91 -3.68
C ASN A 103 5.98 3.60 -4.44
N TYR A 104 4.92 3.47 -5.26
CA TYR A 104 4.70 2.32 -6.13
C TYR A 104 5.86 2.13 -7.12
N ARG A 105 6.32 3.21 -7.78
CA ARG A 105 7.49 3.20 -8.67
C ARG A 105 8.76 2.73 -7.96
N MET A 106 8.99 3.19 -6.73
CA MET A 106 10.18 2.81 -5.96
C MET A 106 10.13 1.35 -5.51
N ASN A 107 8.97 0.84 -5.13
CA ASN A 107 8.79 -0.57 -4.80
C ASN A 107 9.04 -1.46 -6.03
N LEU A 108 8.45 -1.11 -7.17
CA LEU A 108 8.70 -1.82 -8.43
C LEU A 108 10.18 -1.77 -8.84
N ALA A 109 10.83 -0.61 -8.70
CA ALA A 109 12.25 -0.47 -8.98
C ALA A 109 13.10 -1.36 -8.06
N ALA A 110 12.73 -1.47 -6.78
CA ALA A 110 13.42 -2.34 -5.82
C ALA A 110 13.31 -3.83 -6.24
N GLU A 111 12.14 -4.27 -6.70
CA GLU A 111 11.98 -5.62 -7.24
C GLU A 111 12.81 -5.84 -8.52
N LEU A 112 12.78 -4.89 -9.45
CA LEU A 112 13.56 -4.97 -10.69
C LEU A 112 15.09 -5.01 -10.42
N LEU A 113 15.56 -4.23 -9.44
CA LEU A 113 16.97 -4.25 -9.02
C LEU A 113 17.45 -5.62 -8.56
N LEU A 114 16.58 -6.43 -7.95
CA LEU A 114 16.91 -7.75 -7.45
C LEU A 114 16.73 -8.85 -8.52
N ARG A 115 15.71 -8.73 -9.36
CA ARG A 115 15.36 -9.75 -10.36
C ARG A 115 16.17 -9.59 -11.65
N GLU A 116 16.35 -8.36 -12.12
CA GLU A 116 16.93 -8.04 -13.43
C GLU A 116 18.41 -7.63 -13.27
N LYS A 117 19.26 -8.62 -12.94
CA LYS A 117 20.69 -8.37 -12.68
C LYS A 117 21.44 -7.76 -13.89
N GLY A 118 20.97 -8.02 -15.11
CA GLY A 118 21.56 -7.49 -16.35
C GLY A 118 21.22 -6.03 -16.66
N LEU A 119 20.20 -5.45 -16.02
CA LEU A 119 19.81 -4.08 -16.27
C LEU A 119 20.64 -3.08 -15.44
N SER A 120 21.05 -2.00 -16.09
CA SER A 120 21.67 -0.87 -15.40
C SER A 120 20.65 -0.12 -14.52
N VAL A 121 21.16 0.63 -13.54
CA VAL A 121 20.33 1.50 -12.69
C VAL A 121 19.56 2.53 -13.53
N SER A 122 20.15 3.03 -14.62
CA SER A 122 19.50 3.98 -15.52
C SER A 122 18.32 3.35 -16.28
N GLU A 123 18.48 2.13 -16.78
CA GLU A 123 17.42 1.41 -17.50
C GLU A 123 16.24 1.11 -16.57
N ILE A 124 16.52 0.70 -15.31
CA ILE A 124 15.47 0.49 -14.31
C ILE A 124 14.75 1.81 -14.00
N GLY A 125 15.51 2.92 -13.85
CA GLY A 125 14.94 4.25 -13.69
C GLY A 125 13.97 4.61 -14.82
N GLY A 126 14.36 4.37 -16.08
CA GLY A 126 13.51 4.57 -17.26
C GLY A 126 12.24 3.74 -17.23
N ARG A 127 12.30 2.46 -16.86
CA ARG A 127 11.13 1.55 -16.75
C ARG A 127 10.11 2.01 -15.71
N VAL A 128 10.53 2.74 -14.71
CA VAL A 128 9.63 3.29 -13.68
C VAL A 128 9.35 4.80 -13.84
N GLY A 129 9.63 5.36 -15.05
CA GLY A 129 9.21 6.69 -15.45
C GLY A 129 10.12 7.82 -15.00
N TYR A 130 11.43 7.57 -14.88
CA TYR A 130 12.43 8.60 -14.60
C TYR A 130 13.33 8.84 -15.79
N ASP A 131 13.38 10.09 -16.27
CA ASP A 131 14.18 10.49 -17.43
C ASP A 131 15.69 10.59 -17.14
N SER A 132 16.10 10.59 -15.87
CA SER A 132 17.50 10.67 -15.50
C SER A 132 17.86 9.81 -14.30
N ALA A 133 19.02 9.18 -14.36
CA ALA A 133 19.57 8.35 -13.27
C ALA A 133 19.73 9.14 -11.96
N GLY A 134 20.06 10.43 -12.03
CA GLY A 134 20.21 11.28 -10.84
C GLY A 134 18.88 11.53 -10.11
N LYS A 135 17.82 11.87 -10.86
CA LYS A 135 16.47 12.04 -10.30
C LYS A 135 15.95 10.73 -9.71
N PHE A 136 16.15 9.61 -10.42
CA PHE A 136 15.79 8.28 -9.94
C PHE A 136 16.52 7.93 -8.65
N THR A 137 17.85 8.04 -8.62
CA THR A 137 18.67 7.72 -7.44
C THR A 137 18.25 8.55 -6.23
N GLY A 138 18.00 9.85 -6.42
CA GLY A 138 17.53 10.73 -5.34
C GLY A 138 16.14 10.35 -4.83
N ALA A 139 15.20 10.01 -5.71
CA ALA A 139 13.87 9.56 -5.34
C ALA A 139 13.90 8.20 -4.63
N PHE A 140 14.69 7.26 -5.13
CA PHE A 140 14.85 5.92 -4.56
C PHE A 140 15.44 5.99 -3.15
N LYS A 141 16.53 6.76 -2.96
CA LYS A 141 17.17 6.92 -1.66
C LYS A 141 16.22 7.54 -0.62
N LYS A 142 15.33 8.47 -1.03
CA LYS A 142 14.32 9.06 -0.13
C LYS A 142 13.27 8.05 0.36
N VAL A 143 12.97 7.03 -0.42
CA VAL A 143 11.93 6.03 -0.09
C VAL A 143 12.54 4.77 0.52
N MET A 144 13.65 4.29 -0.03
CA MET A 144 14.26 3.01 0.35
C MET A 144 15.43 3.17 1.33
N HIS A 145 15.85 4.42 1.64
CA HIS A 145 16.97 4.79 2.52
C HIS A 145 18.37 4.33 2.03
N LEU A 146 18.45 3.70 0.87
CA LEU A 146 19.67 3.26 0.18
C LEU A 146 19.64 3.76 -1.26
N THR A 147 20.79 3.95 -1.87
CA THR A 147 20.87 4.15 -3.33
C THR A 147 20.51 2.86 -4.05
N PRO A 148 20.08 2.91 -5.33
CA PRO A 148 19.79 1.70 -6.11
C PRO A 148 20.95 0.70 -6.16
N SER A 149 22.19 1.17 -6.27
CA SER A 149 23.38 0.32 -6.32
C SER A 149 23.67 -0.35 -4.96
N GLU A 150 23.53 0.41 -3.86
CA GLU A 150 23.65 -0.13 -2.50
C GLU A 150 22.56 -1.16 -2.25
N TYR A 151 21.33 -0.86 -2.61
CA TYR A 151 20.18 -1.75 -2.45
C TYR A 151 20.38 -3.07 -3.19
N ARG A 152 20.84 -3.02 -4.46
CA ARG A 152 21.17 -4.22 -5.24
C ARG A 152 22.27 -5.05 -4.58
N ARG A 153 23.34 -4.41 -4.10
CA ARG A 153 24.44 -5.10 -3.44
C ARG A 153 24.02 -5.76 -2.12
N GLU A 154 23.34 -5.01 -1.25
CA GLU A 154 23.04 -5.48 0.11
C GLU A 154 21.87 -6.46 0.17
N ARG A 155 20.88 -6.31 -0.71
CA ARG A 155 19.71 -7.18 -0.73
C ARG A 155 19.83 -8.33 -1.74
N GLY A 156 20.61 -8.15 -2.82
CA GLY A 156 20.82 -9.19 -3.82
C GLY A 156 21.53 -10.42 -3.30
N THR A 157 22.46 -10.27 -2.37
CA THR A 157 23.19 -11.38 -1.75
C THR A 157 22.33 -12.26 -0.80
N ARG A 158 21.20 -11.74 -0.31
CA ARG A 158 20.29 -12.50 0.58
C ARG A 158 19.33 -13.47 -0.14
N TYR A 159 19.26 -13.41 -1.45
CA TYR A 159 18.39 -14.30 -2.25
C TYR A 159 19.15 -15.44 -2.92
N GLU A 160 20.44 -15.61 -2.61
CA GLU A 160 21.32 -16.67 -3.15
C GLU A 160 21.62 -17.77 -2.12
N GLU A 161 21.15 -17.63 -0.87
CA GLU A 161 21.18 -18.66 0.19
C GLU A 161 19.80 -19.34 0.33
#